data_48b53ee393f80858fa3ac248a968e894
#
_entry.id   48b53ee393f80858fa3ac248a968e894
#
_cell.length_a   1.000
_cell.length_b   1.000
_cell.length_c   1.000
_cell.angle_alpha   90.00
_cell.angle_beta   90.00
_cell.angle_gamma   90.00
#
_symmetry.space_group_name_H-M   'P 1'
#
loop_
_entity.id
_entity.type
_entity.pdbx_description
1 polymer ?
#
loop_
_entity_poly.entity_id
_entity_poly.type
_entity_poly.pdbx_seq_one_letter_code
_entity_poly.pdbx_strand_id
1 'polypeptide(L)'
;KNQISRDLNSQVKETSGGQNPYAVVLSCIDSRVPVELAFDQGIGDVFSARVAGNIVNEDVLGSIEYACGVAGSKAILVLGHTKCGAVTAACQGVELGNITALLSKVKPAIADVENMFPE
;
A
#
# COMPACT_ATOMS: atom_id res chain seq x y z
N LYS A 1 14.58 -12.54 15.90
CA LYS A 1 13.57 -11.64 15.36
C LYS A 1 12.95 -10.84 16.48
N ASN A 2 13.10 -9.56 16.42
CA ASN A 2 12.55 -8.68 17.44
C ASN A 2 11.11 -8.39 17.15
N GLN A 3 10.24 -8.99 17.93
CA GLN A 3 8.82 -8.70 17.82
C GLN A 3 8.33 -8.14 19.13
N ILE A 4 7.78 -6.97 19.05
CA ILE A 4 7.14 -6.37 20.21
C ILE A 4 5.86 -7.14 20.46
N SER A 5 5.68 -7.58 21.69
CA SER A 5 4.45 -8.25 22.08
C SER A 5 3.26 -7.29 21.87
N ARG A 6 2.22 -7.78 21.20
CA ARG A 6 1.05 -6.98 20.89
C ARG A 6 -0.17 -7.54 21.61
N ASP A 7 -0.85 -6.69 22.33
CA ASP A 7 -2.13 -7.06 22.92
C ASP A 7 -3.25 -6.74 21.93
N LEU A 8 -3.43 -7.63 20.95
CA LEU A 8 -4.39 -7.41 19.88
C LEU A 8 -5.83 -7.38 20.39
N ASN A 9 -6.15 -8.21 21.39
CA ASN A 9 -7.50 -8.21 21.95
C ASN A 9 -7.84 -6.85 22.56
N SER A 10 -6.91 -6.25 23.29
CA SER A 10 -7.10 -4.94 23.85
C SER A 10 -7.26 -3.88 22.78
N GLN A 11 -6.43 -3.95 21.71
CA GLN A 11 -6.52 -3.01 20.61
C GLN A 11 -7.85 -3.09 19.87
N VAL A 12 -8.35 -4.31 19.64
CA VAL A 12 -9.67 -4.50 19.02
C VAL A 12 -10.75 -3.86 19.87
N LYS A 13 -10.71 -4.09 21.19
CA LYS A 13 -11.70 -3.54 22.09
C LYS A 13 -11.64 -2.01 22.12
N GLU A 14 -10.44 -1.44 22.17
CA GLU A 14 -10.26 0.01 22.23
C GLU A 14 -10.76 0.70 20.95
N THR A 15 -10.69 0.04 19.81
CA THR A 15 -11.10 0.62 18.52
C THR A 15 -12.51 0.23 18.10
N SER A 16 -13.25 -0.51 18.93
CA SER A 16 -14.56 -1.03 18.56
C SER A 16 -15.61 0.08 18.33
N GLY A 17 -15.44 1.25 18.95
CA GLY A 17 -16.38 2.36 18.84
C GLY A 17 -16.12 3.31 17.66
N GLY A 18 -15.05 3.13 16.94
CA GLY A 18 -14.70 4.01 15.81
C GLY A 18 -13.23 3.93 15.49
N GLN A 19 -12.81 4.74 14.51
CA GLN A 19 -11.41 4.75 14.10
C GLN A 19 -10.94 6.18 13.89
N ASN A 20 -9.66 6.40 14.13
CA ASN A 20 -9.07 7.72 14.00
C ASN A 20 -7.59 7.60 13.57
N PRO A 21 -7.31 6.91 12.45
CA PRO A 21 -5.93 6.74 11.99
C PRO A 21 -5.31 8.08 11.60
N TYR A 22 -4.02 8.24 11.93
CA TYR A 22 -3.33 9.49 11.63
C TYR A 22 -2.70 9.50 10.23
N ALA A 23 -2.66 8.36 9.55
CA ALA A 23 -2.03 8.24 8.23
C ALA A 23 -2.70 7.17 7.40
N VAL A 24 -2.53 7.28 6.08
CA VAL A 24 -2.89 6.22 5.14
C VAL A 24 -1.62 5.80 4.41
N VAL A 25 -1.42 4.48 4.29
CA VAL A 25 -0.26 3.90 3.62
C VAL A 25 -0.73 3.15 2.38
N LEU A 26 -0.22 3.57 1.23
CA LEU A 26 -0.44 2.83 -0.02
C LEU A 26 0.73 1.88 -0.22
N SER A 27 0.47 0.58 -0.27
CA SER A 27 1.51 -0.43 -0.39
C SER A 27 1.05 -1.58 -1.29
N CYS A 28 1.99 -2.48 -1.57
CA CYS A 28 1.74 -3.67 -2.38
C CYS A 28 1.01 -4.73 -1.55
N ILE A 29 0.35 -5.67 -2.23
CA ILE A 29 -0.24 -6.83 -1.56
C ILE A 29 0.81 -7.86 -1.12
N ASP A 30 2.07 -7.64 -1.41
CA ASP A 30 3.15 -8.58 -1.06
C ASP A 30 3.04 -8.96 0.42
N SER A 31 2.90 -10.26 0.67
CA SER A 31 2.66 -10.77 2.03
C SER A 31 3.83 -10.56 2.99
N ARG A 32 4.99 -10.24 2.45
CA ARG A 32 6.20 -10.03 3.25
C ARG A 32 6.30 -8.63 3.83
N VAL A 33 5.39 -7.71 3.42
CA VAL A 33 5.44 -6.30 3.84
C VAL A 33 4.11 -5.88 4.47
N PRO A 34 3.73 -6.45 5.61
CA PRO A 34 2.54 -5.98 6.33
C PRO A 34 2.86 -4.62 6.96
N VAL A 35 2.04 -3.63 6.59
CA VAL A 35 2.32 -2.22 6.92
C VAL A 35 2.41 -2.01 8.43
N GLU A 36 1.47 -2.57 9.18
CA GLU A 36 1.43 -2.38 10.62
C GLU A 36 2.67 -2.93 11.32
N LEU A 37 3.18 -4.05 10.83
CA LEU A 37 4.40 -4.62 11.39
C LEU A 37 5.64 -3.85 10.94
N ALA A 38 5.67 -3.41 9.68
CA ALA A 38 6.81 -2.69 9.14
C ALA A 38 7.05 -1.38 9.90
N PHE A 39 5.97 -0.73 10.32
CA PHE A 39 6.04 0.55 11.03
C PHE A 39 5.72 0.45 12.51
N ASP A 40 5.60 -0.77 13.03
CA ASP A 40 5.29 -1.02 14.44
C ASP A 40 4.05 -0.25 14.90
N GLN A 41 2.98 -0.43 14.14
CA GLN A 41 1.71 0.24 14.43
C GLN A 41 0.68 -0.76 14.94
N GLY A 42 -0.26 -0.28 15.74
CA GLY A 42 -1.33 -1.09 16.27
C GLY A 42 -2.59 -0.99 15.42
N ILE A 43 -3.59 -1.78 15.82
CA ILE A 43 -4.90 -1.77 15.17
C ILE A 43 -5.51 -0.37 15.31
N GLY A 44 -5.93 0.20 14.21
CA GLY A 44 -6.56 1.50 14.17
C GLY A 44 -5.61 2.69 14.01
N ASP A 45 -4.29 2.44 14.00
CA ASP A 45 -3.33 3.53 13.92
C ASP A 45 -3.18 4.10 12.51
N VAL A 46 -3.27 3.24 11.49
CA VAL A 46 -3.12 3.67 10.08
C VAL A 46 -4.18 2.99 9.22
N PHE A 47 -4.59 3.68 8.15
CA PHE A 47 -5.28 3.03 7.05
C PHE A 47 -4.25 2.34 6.17
N SER A 48 -4.61 1.17 5.65
CA SER A 48 -3.73 0.39 4.79
C SER A 48 -4.43 0.13 3.48
N ALA A 49 -4.02 0.82 2.43
CA ALA A 49 -4.53 0.61 1.07
C ALA A 49 -3.51 -0.23 0.33
N ARG A 50 -3.90 -1.45 -0.08
CA ARG A 50 -2.95 -2.40 -0.67
C ARG A 50 -3.46 -2.92 -2.00
N VAL A 51 -2.60 -2.85 -3.00
CA VAL A 51 -2.88 -3.36 -4.33
C VAL A 51 -1.55 -3.77 -4.97
N ALA A 52 -1.57 -4.82 -5.79
CA ALA A 52 -0.34 -5.33 -6.40
C ALA A 52 0.40 -4.21 -7.14
N GLY A 53 1.69 -4.08 -6.87
CA GLY A 53 2.52 -3.02 -7.44
C GLY A 53 2.19 -1.63 -6.94
N ASN A 54 1.42 -1.52 -5.86
CA ASN A 54 0.91 -0.28 -5.26
C ASN A 54 0.57 0.79 -6.31
N ILE A 55 -0.16 0.35 -7.34
CA ILE A 55 -0.65 1.22 -8.41
C ILE A 55 -1.76 2.14 -7.86
N VAL A 56 -2.08 3.15 -8.64
CA VAL A 56 -3.17 4.06 -8.30
C VAL A 56 -4.28 3.89 -9.32
N ASN A 57 -5.49 3.67 -8.84
CA ASN A 57 -6.69 3.67 -9.65
C ASN A 57 -7.77 4.50 -8.95
N GLU A 58 -8.96 4.55 -9.54
CA GLU A 58 -10.05 5.34 -9.00
C GLU A 58 -10.41 4.93 -7.56
N ASP A 59 -10.44 3.62 -7.30
CA ASP A 59 -10.83 3.13 -5.98
C ASP A 59 -9.77 3.43 -4.92
N VAL A 60 -8.50 3.32 -5.28
CA VAL A 60 -7.40 3.69 -4.38
C VAL A 60 -7.43 5.17 -4.08
N LEU A 61 -7.65 6.00 -5.11
CA LEU A 61 -7.75 7.45 -4.90
C LEU A 61 -8.93 7.79 -3.99
N GLY A 62 -10.08 7.17 -4.23
CA GLY A 62 -11.26 7.37 -3.38
C GLY A 62 -11.00 6.97 -1.94
N SER A 63 -10.29 5.87 -1.73
CA SER A 63 -9.93 5.40 -0.39
C SER A 63 -9.01 6.39 0.32
N ILE A 64 -8.03 6.92 -0.39
CA ILE A 64 -7.11 7.92 0.16
C ILE A 64 -7.85 9.22 0.47
N GLU A 65 -8.76 9.63 -0.42
CA GLU A 65 -9.59 10.81 -0.20
C GLU A 65 -10.47 10.66 1.04
N TYR A 66 -11.05 9.47 1.22
CA TYR A 66 -11.81 9.17 2.43
C TYR A 66 -10.91 9.28 3.66
N ALA A 67 -9.74 8.66 3.63
CA ALA A 67 -8.82 8.66 4.77
C ALA A 67 -8.43 10.08 5.19
N CYS A 68 -8.11 10.93 4.24
CA CYS A 68 -7.62 12.28 4.53
C CYS A 68 -8.76 13.30 4.66
N GLY A 69 -9.74 13.24 3.77
CA GLY A 69 -10.79 14.25 3.70
C GLY A 69 -11.93 14.02 4.66
N VAL A 70 -12.27 12.76 4.92
CA VAL A 70 -13.40 12.41 5.79
C VAL A 70 -12.91 11.99 7.18
N ALA A 71 -11.97 11.06 7.23
CA ALA A 71 -11.49 10.52 8.51
C ALA A 71 -10.38 11.37 9.16
N GLY A 72 -9.79 12.29 8.41
CA GLY A 72 -8.85 13.26 8.98
C GLY A 72 -7.42 12.81 9.11
N SER A 73 -7.00 11.77 8.39
CA SER A 73 -5.60 11.37 8.38
C SER A 73 -4.72 12.51 7.86
N LYS A 74 -3.56 12.68 8.47
CA LYS A 74 -2.70 13.83 8.22
C LYS A 74 -1.53 13.56 7.29
N ALA A 75 -1.30 12.29 6.96
CA ALA A 75 -0.16 11.91 6.13
C ALA A 75 -0.55 10.80 5.16
N ILE A 76 0.04 10.85 3.98
CA ILE A 76 -0.04 9.79 2.96
C ILE A 76 1.38 9.28 2.77
N LEU A 77 1.56 7.97 2.91
CA LEU A 77 2.84 7.33 2.69
C LEU A 77 2.70 6.29 1.58
N VAL A 78 3.57 6.35 0.59
CA VAL A 78 3.63 5.36 -0.48
C VAL A 78 4.84 4.48 -0.22
N LEU A 79 4.59 3.20 0.07
CA LEU A 79 5.64 2.26 0.46
C LEU A 79 5.89 1.26 -0.65
N GLY A 80 7.11 1.27 -1.19
CA GLY A 80 7.58 0.25 -2.12
C GLY A 80 8.39 -0.81 -1.40
N HIS A 81 8.72 -1.88 -2.12
CA HIS A 81 9.55 -2.94 -1.57
C HIS A 81 10.38 -3.59 -2.67
N THR A 82 11.44 -4.28 -2.29
CA THR A 82 12.27 -5.00 -3.24
C THR A 82 11.58 -6.26 -3.73
N LYS A 83 11.97 -6.73 -4.89
CA LYS A 83 11.48 -7.99 -5.48
C LYS A 83 9.96 -8.01 -5.62
N CYS A 84 9.40 -6.89 -6.08
CA CYS A 84 7.97 -6.80 -6.34
C CYS A 84 7.62 -7.60 -7.59
N GLY A 85 6.75 -8.61 -7.44
CA GLY A 85 6.35 -9.45 -8.56
C GLY A 85 5.61 -8.69 -9.64
N ALA A 86 4.76 -7.74 -9.27
CA ALA A 86 3.99 -6.96 -10.23
C ALA A 86 4.91 -6.06 -11.07
N VAL A 87 5.84 -5.36 -10.42
CA VAL A 87 6.78 -4.49 -11.13
C VAL A 87 7.67 -5.32 -12.05
N THR A 88 8.16 -6.46 -11.56
CA THR A 88 8.97 -7.37 -12.36
C THR A 88 8.20 -7.85 -13.60
N ALA A 89 6.96 -8.28 -13.40
CA ALA A 89 6.11 -8.76 -14.49
C ALA A 89 5.83 -7.65 -15.51
N ALA A 90 5.62 -6.42 -15.06
CA ALA A 90 5.42 -5.29 -15.95
C ALA A 90 6.66 -5.02 -16.79
N CYS A 91 7.85 -5.09 -16.19
CA CYS A 91 9.11 -4.92 -16.90
C CYS A 91 9.31 -6.02 -17.95
N GLN A 92 8.81 -7.22 -17.68
CA GLN A 92 8.94 -8.36 -18.60
C GLN A 92 7.84 -8.41 -19.65
N GLY A 93 6.85 -7.52 -19.57
CA GLY A 93 5.76 -7.47 -20.56
C GLY A 93 4.77 -8.64 -20.42
N VAL A 94 4.59 -9.17 -19.23
CA VAL A 94 3.67 -10.28 -18.99
C VAL A 94 2.24 -9.89 -19.35
N GLU A 95 1.50 -10.81 -20.00
CA GLU A 95 0.10 -10.63 -20.33
C GLU A 95 -0.66 -11.86 -19.85
N LEU A 96 -1.62 -11.65 -18.95
CA LEU A 96 -2.37 -12.74 -18.36
C LEU A 96 -3.64 -12.19 -17.69
N GLY A 97 -4.78 -12.43 -18.31
CA GLY A 97 -6.07 -12.07 -17.73
C GLY A 97 -6.14 -10.62 -17.23
N ASN A 98 -6.70 -10.44 -16.06
CA ASN A 98 -6.81 -9.11 -15.45
C ASN A 98 -5.47 -8.55 -14.99
N ILE A 99 -4.45 -9.39 -14.89
CA ILE A 99 -3.10 -8.96 -14.56
C ILE A 99 -2.59 -7.99 -15.64
N THR A 100 -2.94 -8.22 -16.89
CA THR A 100 -2.55 -7.34 -18.00
C THR A 100 -3.01 -5.90 -17.74
N ALA A 101 -4.27 -5.72 -17.34
CA ALA A 101 -4.81 -4.39 -17.04
C ALA A 101 -4.12 -3.76 -15.83
N LEU A 102 -3.86 -4.55 -14.80
CA LEU A 102 -3.14 -4.09 -13.62
C LEU A 102 -1.76 -3.58 -13.99
N LEU A 103 -1.00 -4.38 -14.76
CA LEU A 103 0.37 -4.04 -15.14
C LEU A 103 0.42 -2.82 -16.05
N SER A 104 -0.64 -2.56 -16.82
CA SER A 104 -0.70 -1.35 -17.65
C SER A 104 -0.57 -0.07 -16.82
N LYS A 105 -0.93 -0.14 -15.55
CA LYS A 105 -0.85 1.01 -14.63
C LYS A 105 0.54 1.17 -14.01
N VAL A 106 1.38 0.14 -14.10
CA VAL A 106 2.79 0.22 -13.66
C VAL A 106 3.67 0.80 -14.76
N LYS A 107 3.33 0.53 -16.02
CA LYS A 107 4.19 0.86 -17.17
C LYS A 107 4.56 2.35 -17.27
N PRO A 108 3.67 3.31 -17.00
CA PRO A 108 4.07 4.71 -17.05
C PRO A 108 5.23 5.04 -16.11
N ALA A 109 5.25 4.43 -14.93
CA ALA A 109 6.35 4.65 -13.97
C ALA A 109 7.66 4.08 -14.50
N ILE A 110 7.60 2.92 -15.18
CA ILE A 110 8.79 2.33 -15.81
C ILE A 110 9.34 3.27 -16.87
N ALA A 111 8.47 3.81 -17.73
CA ALA A 111 8.87 4.73 -18.77
C ALA A 111 9.53 5.99 -18.19
N ASP A 112 8.97 6.52 -17.09
CA ASP A 112 9.53 7.68 -16.43
C ASP A 112 10.95 7.41 -15.91
N VAL A 113 11.15 6.25 -15.29
CA VAL A 113 12.46 5.87 -14.77
C VAL A 113 13.46 5.67 -15.92
N GLU A 114 13.04 5.04 -16.99
CA GLU A 114 13.91 4.82 -18.17
C GLU A 114 14.33 6.15 -18.78
N ASN A 115 13.44 7.15 -18.78
CA ASN A 115 13.77 8.47 -19.29
C ASN A 115 14.75 9.20 -18.39
N MET A 116 14.68 9.01 -17.08
CA MET A 116 15.58 9.63 -16.11
C MET A 116 16.94 8.93 -16.08
N PHE A 117 16.96 7.64 -16.34
CA PHE A 117 18.17 6.81 -16.30
C PHE A 117 18.23 5.97 -17.58
N PRO A 118 18.67 6.58 -18.72
CA PRO A 118 18.54 5.94 -20.03
C PRO A 118 19.34 4.65 -20.20
N GLU A 119 20.18 4.30 -19.28
CA GLU A 119 20.87 3.01 -19.29
C GLU A 119 20.16 2.06 -18.33
#